data_2abcc1688d3952c4cd6d6b9f4d8f62ea
#
_entry.id   2abcc1688d3952c4cd6d6b9f4d8f62ea
#
_cell.length_a   1.000
_cell.length_b   1.000
_cell.length_c   1.000
_cell.angle_alpha   90.00
_cell.angle_beta   90.00
_cell.angle_gamma   90.00
#
_symmetry.space_group_name_H-M   'P 1'
#
loop_
_entity.id
_entity.type
_entity.pdbx_description
1 polymer ?
#
loop_
_entity_poly.entity_id
_entity_poly.type
_entity_poly.pdbx_seq_one_letter_code
_entity_poly.pdbx_strand_id
1 'polypeptide(L)'
;TVTAYRDPEYRKVQNGAALNIPDGKPLSIVQRMAGFAEASRVPGPDVMQEMFRVSGKKGYRHYFYGSKLETLKSLKKKLQEAYPDLCIAGMYSPPFRELTEEEDKKVIERINAAAPDFIWVGLGAPKQERWMAAHEGKVCGVMLGVGAGFDFHAGTVKRAPKWMQEMCLEWLFRIGQDPKRLLPRYLNTNFSFIFALLRERKRAGRKERPMKIAMIGHKRIPSREGGVEIVVDELSTRMVKLGCRV
;
A
#
# COMPACT_ATOMS: atom_id res chain seq x y z
N THR A 1 -10.63 2.31 6.49
CA THR A 1 -10.98 0.88 6.42
C THR A 1 -11.79 0.41 7.61
N VAL A 2 -12.34 -0.83 7.57
CA VAL A 2 -13.08 -1.41 8.71
C VAL A 2 -12.20 -1.53 9.95
N THR A 3 -10.93 -1.88 9.78
CA THR A 3 -9.97 -1.93 10.89
C THR A 3 -9.82 -0.54 11.55
N ALA A 4 -9.61 0.51 10.78
CA ALA A 4 -9.50 1.87 11.30
C ALA A 4 -10.82 2.41 11.92
N TYR A 5 -11.95 1.88 11.48
CA TYR A 5 -13.25 2.19 12.10
C TYR A 5 -13.38 1.60 13.50
N ARG A 6 -12.86 0.40 13.71
CA ARG A 6 -12.93 -0.35 14.98
C ARG A 6 -11.78 -0.05 15.94
N ASP A 7 -10.61 0.31 15.42
CA ASP A 7 -9.38 0.53 16.17
C ASP A 7 -8.93 1.99 16.04
N PRO A 8 -9.12 2.82 17.08
CA PRO A 8 -8.73 4.23 17.08
C PRO A 8 -7.22 4.45 16.92
N GLU A 9 -6.39 3.57 17.48
CA GLU A 9 -4.93 3.67 17.37
C GLU A 9 -4.48 3.38 15.94
N TYR A 10 -5.02 2.33 15.33
CA TYR A 10 -4.75 2.05 13.92
C TYR A 10 -5.27 3.17 13.00
N ARG A 11 -6.37 3.81 13.36
CA ARG A 11 -6.87 4.99 12.62
C ARG A 11 -5.90 6.17 12.70
N LYS A 12 -5.25 6.40 13.86
CA LYS A 12 -4.20 7.43 13.99
C LYS A 12 -3.02 7.11 13.06
N VAL A 13 -2.58 5.85 13.04
CA VAL A 13 -1.53 5.39 12.12
C VAL A 13 -1.89 5.65 10.66
N GLN A 14 -3.11 5.27 10.23
CA GLN A 14 -3.55 5.55 8.87
C GLN A 14 -3.64 7.05 8.55
N ASN A 15 -4.14 7.86 9.48
CA ASN A 15 -4.27 9.30 9.28
C ASN A 15 -2.93 10.02 9.31
N GLY A 16 -1.89 9.44 9.93
CA GLY A 16 -0.53 9.95 9.93
C GLY A 16 0.25 9.63 8.66
N ALA A 17 -0.23 8.69 7.82
CA ALA A 17 0.42 8.38 6.56
C ALA A 17 0.38 9.57 5.59
N ALA A 18 1.50 9.83 4.91
CA ALA A 18 1.59 10.90 3.92
C ALA A 18 0.58 10.71 2.77
N LEU A 19 0.26 9.47 2.42
CA LEU A 19 -0.72 9.15 1.38
C LEU A 19 -1.46 7.84 1.69
N ASN A 20 -2.79 7.87 1.58
CA ASN A 20 -3.64 6.69 1.63
C ASN A 20 -4.34 6.48 0.29
N ILE A 21 -4.02 5.40 -0.40
CA ILE A 21 -4.60 5.06 -1.70
C ILE A 21 -5.72 4.02 -1.58
N PRO A 22 -6.83 4.17 -2.34
CA PRO A 22 -7.95 3.23 -2.30
C PRO A 22 -7.63 1.96 -3.10
N ASP A 23 -7.17 0.90 -2.41
CA ASP A 23 -6.91 -0.40 -3.05
C ASP A 23 -8.21 -1.10 -3.49
N GLY A 24 -9.24 -1.04 -2.68
CA GLY A 24 -10.53 -1.71 -2.96
C GLY A 24 -11.48 -0.87 -3.80
N LYS A 25 -12.07 -1.46 -4.87
CA LYS A 25 -13.10 -0.80 -5.70
C LYS A 25 -14.25 -0.18 -4.88
N PRO A 26 -14.80 -0.83 -3.82
CA PRO A 26 -15.83 -0.22 -2.98
C PRO A 26 -15.40 1.10 -2.33
N LEU A 27 -14.12 1.25 -1.99
CA LEU A 27 -13.61 2.50 -1.41
C LEU A 27 -13.64 3.64 -2.42
N SER A 28 -13.21 3.40 -3.66
CA SER A 28 -13.28 4.43 -4.71
C SER A 28 -14.72 4.81 -5.05
N ILE A 29 -15.67 3.88 -4.99
CA ILE A 29 -17.10 4.18 -5.16
C ILE A 29 -17.59 5.11 -4.04
N VAL A 30 -17.27 4.79 -2.79
CA VAL A 30 -17.64 5.63 -1.64
C VAL A 30 -17.03 7.03 -1.72
N GLN A 31 -15.77 7.12 -2.14
CA GLN A 31 -15.11 8.41 -2.36
C GLN A 31 -15.81 9.23 -3.44
N ARG A 32 -16.22 8.63 -4.56
CA ARG A 32 -17.03 9.32 -5.59
C ARG A 32 -18.36 9.81 -5.06
N MET A 33 -19.06 8.98 -4.27
CA MET A 33 -20.30 9.36 -3.62
C MET A 33 -20.12 10.51 -2.60
N ALA A 34 -18.91 10.64 -2.03
CA ALA A 34 -18.53 11.72 -1.13
C ALA A 34 -18.07 13.00 -1.86
N GLY A 35 -18.18 13.06 -3.19
CA GLY A 35 -17.84 14.24 -3.99
C GLY A 35 -16.48 14.22 -4.68
N PHE A 36 -15.68 13.13 -4.50
CA PHE A 36 -14.39 12.96 -5.19
C PHE A 36 -14.60 12.24 -6.53
N ALA A 37 -15.08 12.96 -7.55
CA ALA A 37 -15.47 12.38 -8.84
C ALA A 37 -14.34 11.56 -9.51
N GLU A 38 -13.10 12.01 -9.39
CA GLU A 38 -11.91 11.39 -9.99
C GLU A 38 -11.35 10.21 -9.19
N ALA A 39 -11.95 9.85 -8.05
CA ALA A 39 -11.46 8.76 -7.23
C ALA A 39 -11.50 7.45 -8.01
N SER A 40 -10.33 6.82 -8.16
CA SER A 40 -10.15 5.56 -8.85
C SER A 40 -9.51 4.52 -7.93
N ARG A 41 -9.66 3.26 -8.30
CA ARG A 41 -8.98 2.17 -7.59
C ARG A 41 -7.50 2.17 -7.94
N VAL A 42 -6.64 2.15 -6.91
CA VAL A 42 -5.17 2.11 -7.06
C VAL A 42 -4.62 0.95 -6.21
N PRO A 43 -4.55 -0.28 -6.77
CA PRO A 43 -4.05 -1.43 -6.04
C PRO A 43 -2.54 -1.38 -5.84
N GLY A 44 -2.06 -1.86 -4.68
CA GLY A 44 -0.63 -1.94 -4.38
C GLY A 44 0.22 -2.60 -5.48
N PRO A 45 -0.17 -3.76 -6.05
CA PRO A 45 0.56 -4.38 -7.15
C PRO A 45 0.70 -3.50 -8.40
N ASP A 46 -0.32 -2.68 -8.73
CA ASP A 46 -0.27 -1.79 -9.89
C ASP A 46 0.67 -0.60 -9.63
N VAL A 47 0.69 -0.08 -8.40
CA VAL A 47 1.68 0.93 -7.97
C VAL A 47 3.11 0.38 -8.10
N MET A 48 3.33 -0.85 -7.62
CA MET A 48 4.64 -1.52 -7.75
C MET A 48 5.06 -1.61 -9.22
N GLN A 49 4.17 -2.12 -10.08
CA GLN A 49 4.45 -2.29 -11.51
C GLN A 49 4.83 -0.98 -12.19
N GLU A 50 4.06 0.09 -11.92
CA GLU A 50 4.32 1.39 -12.51
C GLU A 50 5.63 1.99 -12.02
N MET A 51 5.91 1.86 -10.72
CA MET A 51 7.17 2.32 -10.15
C MET A 51 8.39 1.56 -10.72
N PHE A 52 8.29 0.23 -10.90
CA PHE A 52 9.38 -0.54 -11.51
C PHE A 52 9.65 -0.10 -12.95
N ARG A 53 8.60 0.16 -13.72
CA ARG A 53 8.72 0.62 -15.12
C ARG A 53 9.47 1.95 -15.24
N VAL A 54 9.30 2.84 -14.27
CA VAL A 54 9.93 4.17 -14.26
C VAL A 54 11.34 4.11 -13.71
N SER A 55 11.55 3.25 -12.72
CA SER A 55 12.76 3.25 -11.91
C SER A 55 14.01 2.87 -12.69
N GLY A 56 13.90 2.00 -13.70
CA GLY A 56 15.04 1.64 -14.53
C GLY A 56 15.71 2.85 -15.21
N LYS A 57 14.89 3.80 -15.68
CA LYS A 57 15.41 5.04 -16.31
C LYS A 57 15.92 6.07 -15.31
N LYS A 58 15.44 6.03 -14.06
CA LYS A 58 15.78 7.01 -13.01
C LYS A 58 16.84 6.50 -12.03
N GLY A 59 17.20 5.23 -12.10
CA GLY A 59 18.17 4.61 -11.20
C GLY A 59 17.68 4.45 -9.76
N TYR A 60 16.36 4.49 -9.51
CA TYR A 60 15.81 4.35 -8.17
C TYR A 60 16.13 2.97 -7.58
N ARG A 61 16.48 2.98 -6.30
CA ARG A 61 16.89 1.83 -5.51
C ARG A 61 15.73 1.28 -4.70
N HIS A 62 15.43 0.00 -4.87
CA HIS A 62 14.29 -0.66 -4.23
C HIS A 62 14.73 -1.64 -3.15
N TYR A 63 14.14 -1.54 -1.97
CA TYR A 63 14.29 -2.50 -0.89
C TYR A 63 12.97 -3.22 -0.63
N PHE A 64 13.00 -4.53 -0.42
CA PHE A 64 11.80 -5.33 -0.17
C PHE A 64 11.86 -5.94 1.23
N TYR A 65 10.93 -5.55 2.07
CA TYR A 65 10.83 -5.99 3.47
C TYR A 65 9.54 -6.74 3.72
N GLY A 66 9.62 -8.00 4.16
CA GLY A 66 8.46 -8.82 4.46
C GLY A 66 8.35 -10.07 3.60
N SER A 67 7.19 -10.74 3.68
CA SER A 67 6.87 -12.01 3.01
C SER A 67 7.80 -13.17 3.39
N LYS A 68 7.63 -14.32 2.75
CA LYS A 68 8.48 -15.51 2.95
C LYS A 68 9.72 -15.43 2.06
N LEU A 69 10.78 -16.11 2.49
CA LEU A 69 12.04 -16.13 1.76
C LEU A 69 11.88 -16.70 0.33
N GLU A 70 11.04 -17.73 0.17
CA GLU A 70 10.74 -18.33 -1.13
C GLU A 70 10.03 -17.34 -2.07
N THR A 71 9.08 -16.56 -1.51
CA THR A 71 8.38 -15.51 -2.26
C THR A 71 9.36 -14.41 -2.70
N LEU A 72 10.28 -13.99 -1.82
CA LEU A 72 11.31 -12.99 -2.18
C LEU A 72 12.27 -13.49 -3.25
N LYS A 73 12.69 -14.76 -3.20
CA LYS A 73 13.52 -15.38 -4.24
C LYS A 73 12.81 -15.38 -5.60
N SER A 74 11.54 -15.81 -5.63
CA SER A 74 10.72 -15.84 -6.84
C SER A 74 10.46 -14.42 -7.36
N LEU A 75 10.18 -13.47 -6.46
CA LEU A 75 10.00 -12.06 -6.78
C LEU A 75 11.25 -11.49 -7.44
N LYS A 76 12.44 -11.70 -6.83
CA LYS A 76 13.71 -11.23 -7.37
C LYS A 76 13.92 -11.72 -8.81
N LYS A 77 13.76 -13.03 -9.02
CA LYS A 77 13.92 -13.63 -10.35
C LYS A 77 13.00 -12.98 -11.38
N LYS A 78 11.71 -12.87 -11.08
CA LYS A 78 10.73 -12.28 -11.98
C LYS A 78 10.92 -10.79 -12.23
N LEU A 79 11.35 -10.04 -11.22
CA LEU A 79 11.67 -8.63 -11.39
C LEU A 79 12.89 -8.43 -12.28
N GLN A 80 13.93 -9.25 -12.12
CA GLN A 80 15.13 -9.18 -12.98
C GLN A 80 14.84 -9.59 -14.42
N GLU A 81 13.92 -10.56 -14.65
CA GLU A 81 13.46 -10.94 -15.99
C GLU A 81 12.62 -9.84 -16.65
N ALA A 82 11.69 -9.21 -15.91
CA ALA A 82 10.75 -8.21 -16.45
C ALA A 82 11.35 -6.80 -16.53
N TYR A 83 12.26 -6.47 -15.63
CA TYR A 83 12.87 -5.15 -15.46
C TYR A 83 14.39 -5.29 -15.22
N PRO A 84 15.18 -5.58 -16.26
CA PRO A 84 16.63 -5.84 -16.13
C PRO A 84 17.40 -4.68 -15.47
N ASP A 85 16.97 -3.43 -15.73
CA ASP A 85 17.59 -2.21 -15.21
C ASP A 85 17.12 -1.81 -13.80
N LEU A 86 16.26 -2.62 -13.17
CA LEU A 86 15.75 -2.31 -11.84
C LEU A 86 16.81 -2.54 -10.76
N CYS A 87 17.15 -1.48 -10.04
CA CYS A 87 18.10 -1.56 -8.93
C CYS A 87 17.44 -2.14 -7.66
N ILE A 88 17.67 -3.43 -7.40
CA ILE A 88 17.24 -4.08 -6.17
C ILE A 88 18.34 -3.92 -5.12
N ALA A 89 18.21 -2.92 -4.25
CA ALA A 89 19.18 -2.58 -3.21
C ALA A 89 19.24 -3.64 -2.09
N GLY A 90 18.13 -4.33 -1.83
CA GLY A 90 18.11 -5.39 -0.85
C GLY A 90 16.74 -6.04 -0.68
N MET A 91 16.76 -7.20 -0.03
CA MET A 91 15.55 -7.95 0.33
C MET A 91 15.72 -8.57 1.70
N TYR A 92 14.68 -8.54 2.53
CA TYR A 92 14.73 -9.17 3.85
C TYR A 92 13.36 -9.76 4.24
N SER A 93 13.38 -11.02 4.65
CA SER A 93 12.23 -11.74 5.21
C SER A 93 12.37 -11.81 6.72
N PRO A 94 11.63 -10.99 7.49
CA PRO A 94 11.68 -11.08 8.95
C PRO A 94 11.04 -12.37 9.46
N PRO A 95 11.40 -12.85 10.65
CA PRO A 95 10.72 -13.98 11.27
C PRO A 95 9.25 -13.67 11.54
N PHE A 96 8.39 -14.74 11.59
CA PHE A 96 6.95 -14.61 11.86
C PHE A 96 6.61 -14.35 13.34
N ARG A 97 7.48 -13.66 14.04
CA ARG A 97 7.29 -13.18 15.42
C ARG A 97 7.65 -11.70 15.51
N GLU A 98 7.39 -11.11 16.64
CA GLU A 98 7.91 -9.78 16.93
C GLU A 98 9.45 -9.84 17.04
N LEU A 99 10.09 -8.82 16.50
CA LEU A 99 11.54 -8.67 16.60
C LEU A 99 11.89 -8.16 17.99
N THR A 100 13.05 -8.59 18.49
CA THR A 100 13.64 -7.91 19.65
C THR A 100 14.16 -6.54 19.24
N GLU A 101 14.40 -5.66 20.21
CA GLU A 101 14.93 -4.31 19.94
C GLU A 101 16.27 -4.36 19.20
N GLU A 102 17.13 -5.33 19.53
CA GLU A 102 18.41 -5.53 18.86
C GLU A 102 18.24 -6.02 17.41
N GLU A 103 17.28 -6.93 17.17
CA GLU A 103 16.97 -7.40 15.82
C GLU A 103 16.40 -6.28 14.96
N ASP A 104 15.50 -5.47 15.54
CA ASP A 104 14.88 -4.35 14.87
C ASP A 104 15.93 -3.28 14.50
N LYS A 105 16.83 -2.97 15.42
CA LYS A 105 17.96 -2.07 15.15
C LYS A 105 18.83 -2.57 14.00
N LYS A 106 19.17 -3.87 13.97
CA LYS A 106 19.94 -4.48 12.86
C LYS A 106 19.19 -4.40 11.53
N VAL A 107 17.84 -4.51 11.55
CA VAL A 107 16.99 -4.33 10.35
C VAL A 107 17.08 -2.90 9.84
N ILE A 108 16.95 -1.91 10.73
CA ILE A 108 17.08 -0.49 10.39
C ILE A 108 18.45 -0.20 9.78
N GLU A 109 19.53 -0.65 10.44
CA GLU A 109 20.90 -0.48 9.96
C GLU A 109 21.09 -1.10 8.56
N ARG A 110 20.58 -2.32 8.34
CA ARG A 110 20.63 -3.01 7.04
C ARG A 110 19.89 -2.25 5.95
N ILE A 111 18.70 -1.72 6.23
CA ILE A 111 17.92 -0.94 5.26
C ILE A 111 18.67 0.33 4.92
N ASN A 112 19.15 1.07 5.93
CA ASN A 112 19.84 2.33 5.74
C ASN A 112 21.19 2.16 5.01
N ALA A 113 21.95 1.10 5.30
CA ALA A 113 23.18 0.77 4.58
C ALA A 113 22.94 0.47 3.09
N ALA A 114 21.74 -0.05 2.74
CA ALA A 114 21.36 -0.25 1.35
C ALA A 114 20.95 1.05 0.63
N ALA A 115 20.82 2.17 1.35
CA ALA A 115 20.41 3.48 0.83
C ALA A 115 19.30 3.40 -0.22
N PRO A 116 18.11 2.85 0.11
CA PRO A 116 17.01 2.71 -0.84
C PRO A 116 16.25 4.02 -1.00
N ASP A 117 15.72 4.27 -2.21
CA ASP A 117 14.72 5.32 -2.43
C ASP A 117 13.33 4.85 -2.02
N PHE A 118 13.02 3.56 -2.27
CA PHE A 118 11.75 2.93 -1.96
C PHE A 118 11.91 1.68 -1.10
N ILE A 119 11.12 1.62 -0.03
CA ILE A 119 11.02 0.45 0.84
C ILE A 119 9.62 -0.15 0.69
N TRP A 120 9.52 -1.26 -0.01
CA TRP A 120 8.28 -2.00 -0.17
C TRP A 120 8.05 -2.87 1.06
N VAL A 121 6.89 -2.70 1.71
CA VAL A 121 6.57 -3.43 2.95
C VAL A 121 5.45 -4.42 2.68
N GLY A 122 5.77 -5.71 2.75
CA GLY A 122 4.88 -6.84 2.48
C GLY A 122 4.60 -7.69 3.73
N LEU A 123 4.24 -7.06 4.85
CA LEU A 123 3.89 -7.75 6.09
C LEU A 123 2.39 -8.05 6.22
N GLY A 124 1.57 -7.43 5.36
CA GLY A 124 0.12 -7.46 5.41
C GLY A 124 -0.47 -6.53 6.47
N ALA A 125 -1.69 -6.02 6.17
CA ALA A 125 -2.42 -5.14 7.07
C ALA A 125 -2.98 -5.93 8.29
N PRO A 126 -2.96 -5.36 9.50
CA PRO A 126 -2.50 -4.03 9.92
C PRO A 126 -1.02 -3.94 10.33
N LYS A 127 -0.26 -5.04 10.21
CA LYS A 127 1.13 -5.09 10.69
C LYS A 127 2.05 -4.14 9.92
N GLN A 128 1.90 -4.07 8.59
CA GLN A 128 2.74 -3.22 7.74
C GLN A 128 2.57 -1.74 8.07
N GLU A 129 1.36 -1.26 8.28
CA GLU A 129 1.10 0.14 8.59
C GLU A 129 1.66 0.51 9.97
N ARG A 130 1.50 -0.36 10.95
CA ARG A 130 2.08 -0.16 12.30
C ARG A 130 3.60 -0.17 12.26
N TRP A 131 4.19 -1.09 11.49
CA TRP A 131 5.64 -1.14 11.32
C TRP A 131 6.16 0.13 10.65
N MET A 132 5.53 0.58 9.57
CA MET A 132 5.92 1.82 8.89
C MET A 132 5.84 3.03 9.82
N ALA A 133 4.76 3.17 10.59
CA ALA A 133 4.62 4.26 11.56
C ALA A 133 5.68 4.21 12.67
N ALA A 134 6.05 3.01 13.16
CA ALA A 134 7.09 2.85 14.16
C ALA A 134 8.51 3.14 13.64
N HIS A 135 8.69 3.09 12.31
CA HIS A 135 9.98 3.29 11.64
C HIS A 135 10.08 4.62 10.89
N GLU A 136 9.06 5.47 10.98
CA GLU A 136 9.08 6.83 10.46
C GLU A 136 10.26 7.61 11.10
N GLY A 137 11.09 8.22 10.24
CA GLY A 137 12.30 8.93 10.66
C GLY A 137 13.49 8.04 11.08
N LYS A 138 13.32 6.71 11.14
CA LYS A 138 14.41 5.76 11.47
C LYS A 138 15.04 5.12 10.25
N VAL A 139 14.25 4.89 9.20
CA VAL A 139 14.74 4.36 7.92
C VAL A 139 14.77 5.45 6.85
N CYS A 140 15.82 5.39 6.01
CA CYS A 140 15.96 6.30 4.87
C CYS A 140 15.20 5.74 3.68
N GLY A 141 14.39 6.59 3.01
CA GLY A 141 13.59 6.20 1.86
C GLY A 141 12.08 6.19 2.13
N VAL A 142 11.29 6.09 1.07
CA VAL A 142 9.84 6.10 1.14
C VAL A 142 9.30 4.70 1.38
N MET A 143 8.58 4.52 2.46
CA MET A 143 7.94 3.25 2.81
C MET A 143 6.56 3.11 2.15
N LEU A 144 6.31 2.00 1.45
CA LEU A 144 5.04 1.68 0.80
C LEU A 144 4.52 0.32 1.26
N GLY A 145 3.37 0.32 1.92
CA GLY A 145 2.66 -0.90 2.34
C GLY A 145 1.87 -1.50 1.19
N VAL A 146 2.32 -2.64 0.65
CA VAL A 146 1.74 -3.27 -0.54
C VAL A 146 1.12 -4.65 -0.27
N GLY A 147 1.22 -5.14 0.96
CA GLY A 147 0.62 -6.41 1.38
C GLY A 147 0.98 -7.57 0.46
N ALA A 148 -0.03 -8.18 -0.17
CA ALA A 148 0.14 -9.30 -1.10
C ALA A 148 0.76 -8.91 -2.47
N GLY A 149 1.20 -7.67 -2.65
CA GLY A 149 1.85 -7.23 -3.88
C GLY A 149 3.06 -8.09 -4.26
N PHE A 150 3.81 -8.55 -3.27
CA PHE A 150 4.95 -9.46 -3.49
C PHE A 150 4.50 -10.79 -4.06
N ASP A 151 3.43 -11.38 -3.53
CA ASP A 151 2.92 -12.67 -3.98
C ASP A 151 2.42 -12.61 -5.43
N PHE A 152 1.80 -11.49 -5.83
CA PHE A 152 1.34 -11.28 -7.20
C PHE A 152 2.52 -11.15 -8.17
N HIS A 153 3.52 -10.34 -7.85
CA HIS A 153 4.70 -10.16 -8.71
C HIS A 153 5.62 -11.40 -8.70
N ALA A 154 5.69 -12.12 -7.59
CA ALA A 154 6.36 -13.43 -7.53
C ALA A 154 5.61 -14.52 -8.31
N GLY A 155 4.31 -14.32 -8.62
CA GLY A 155 3.46 -15.31 -9.27
C GLY A 155 3.06 -16.47 -8.38
N THR A 156 3.24 -16.36 -7.08
CA THR A 156 2.80 -17.37 -6.08
C THR A 156 1.29 -17.32 -5.85
N VAL A 157 0.66 -16.18 -6.11
CA VAL A 157 -0.78 -15.98 -6.05
C VAL A 157 -1.27 -15.44 -7.40
N LYS A 158 -2.32 -16.06 -7.95
CA LYS A 158 -2.95 -15.60 -9.18
C LYS A 158 -3.83 -14.38 -8.92
N ARG A 159 -3.72 -13.38 -9.78
CA ARG A 159 -4.60 -12.21 -9.73
C ARG A 159 -5.93 -12.53 -10.41
N ALA A 160 -7.02 -11.97 -9.90
CA ALA A 160 -8.32 -12.10 -10.53
C ALA A 160 -8.31 -11.53 -11.97
N PRO A 161 -9.07 -12.11 -12.91
CA PRO A 161 -9.26 -11.53 -14.24
C PRO A 161 -9.74 -10.07 -14.17
N LYS A 162 -9.38 -9.23 -15.15
CA LYS A 162 -9.73 -7.80 -15.14
C LYS A 162 -11.21 -7.55 -14.95
N TRP A 163 -12.09 -8.28 -15.64
CA TRP A 163 -13.53 -8.15 -15.50
C TRP A 163 -14.03 -8.38 -14.06
N MET A 164 -13.46 -9.36 -13.33
CA MET A 164 -13.80 -9.57 -11.91
C MET A 164 -13.31 -8.42 -11.03
N GLN A 165 -12.14 -7.85 -11.35
CA GLN A 165 -11.62 -6.68 -10.63
C GLN A 165 -12.54 -5.46 -10.84
N GLU A 166 -13.03 -5.25 -12.05
CA GLU A 166 -13.94 -4.16 -12.42
C GLU A 166 -15.33 -4.32 -11.79
N MET A 167 -15.82 -5.55 -11.67
CA MET A 167 -17.09 -5.89 -11.03
C MET A 167 -17.04 -5.98 -9.50
N CYS A 168 -15.95 -5.60 -8.85
CA CYS A 168 -15.75 -5.75 -7.40
C CYS A 168 -15.73 -7.21 -6.89
N LEU A 169 -15.46 -8.19 -7.74
CA LEU A 169 -15.50 -9.63 -7.45
C LEU A 169 -14.12 -10.23 -7.14
N GLU A 170 -13.05 -9.43 -7.07
CA GLU A 170 -11.69 -9.93 -6.76
C GLU A 170 -11.64 -10.69 -5.43
N TRP A 171 -12.38 -10.23 -4.42
CA TRP A 171 -12.47 -10.90 -3.13
C TRP A 171 -13.06 -12.32 -3.25
N LEU A 172 -14.01 -12.54 -4.16
CA LEU A 172 -14.62 -13.85 -4.41
C LEU A 172 -13.60 -14.80 -5.07
N PHE A 173 -12.85 -14.29 -6.05
CA PHE A 173 -11.77 -15.04 -6.67
C PHE A 173 -10.69 -15.46 -5.64
N ARG A 174 -10.35 -14.57 -4.72
CA ARG A 174 -9.41 -14.87 -3.62
C ARG A 174 -9.95 -15.92 -2.65
N ILE A 175 -11.26 -15.90 -2.33
CA ILE A 175 -11.88 -16.95 -1.52
C ILE A 175 -11.70 -18.30 -2.20
N GLY A 176 -11.86 -18.39 -3.53
CA GLY A 176 -11.64 -19.63 -4.26
C GLY A 176 -10.21 -20.19 -4.14
N GLN A 177 -9.22 -19.34 -3.91
CA GLN A 177 -7.82 -19.76 -3.71
C GLN A 177 -7.51 -20.20 -2.29
N ASP A 178 -8.13 -19.59 -1.26
CA ASP A 178 -7.91 -19.90 0.16
C ASP A 178 -9.22 -19.68 0.94
N PRO A 179 -10.21 -20.60 0.78
CA PRO A 179 -11.54 -20.43 1.37
C PRO A 179 -11.52 -20.45 2.89
N LYS A 180 -10.74 -21.35 3.50
CA LYS A 180 -10.73 -21.52 4.96
C LYS A 180 -10.29 -20.25 5.70
N ARG A 181 -9.31 -19.56 5.18
CA ARG A 181 -8.76 -18.35 5.79
C ARG A 181 -9.52 -17.10 5.41
N LEU A 182 -9.94 -16.98 4.14
CA LEU A 182 -10.45 -15.73 3.59
C LEU A 182 -11.97 -15.56 3.75
N LEU A 183 -12.75 -16.64 3.73
CA LEU A 183 -14.21 -16.56 3.83
C LEU A 183 -14.69 -15.87 5.12
N PRO A 184 -14.27 -16.31 6.34
CA PRO A 184 -14.72 -15.65 7.56
C PRO A 184 -14.26 -14.19 7.64
N ARG A 185 -13.05 -13.90 7.15
CA ARG A 185 -12.49 -12.55 7.11
C ARG A 185 -13.33 -11.63 6.20
N TYR A 186 -13.63 -12.06 4.99
CA TYR A 186 -14.37 -11.24 4.03
C TYR A 186 -15.83 -11.05 4.42
N LEU A 187 -16.50 -12.09 4.92
CA LEU A 187 -17.86 -11.94 5.43
C LEU A 187 -17.91 -10.89 6.53
N ASN A 188 -17.09 -11.02 7.57
CA ASN A 188 -17.05 -10.05 8.66
C ASN A 188 -16.69 -8.64 8.19
N THR A 189 -15.72 -8.51 7.27
CA THR A 189 -15.25 -7.21 6.80
C THR A 189 -16.29 -6.54 5.89
N ASN A 190 -16.91 -7.27 4.96
CA ASN A 190 -17.89 -6.71 4.02
C ASN A 190 -19.17 -6.29 4.74
N PHE A 191 -19.72 -7.15 5.62
CA PHE A 191 -20.89 -6.77 6.42
C PHE A 191 -20.61 -5.54 7.30
N SER A 192 -19.44 -5.51 7.96
CA SER A 192 -19.08 -4.36 8.79
C SER A 192 -18.89 -3.08 7.97
N PHE A 193 -18.36 -3.19 6.76
CA PHE A 193 -18.18 -2.06 5.86
C PHE A 193 -19.54 -1.49 5.43
N ILE A 194 -20.46 -2.34 4.98
CA ILE A 194 -21.81 -1.92 4.59
C ILE A 194 -22.54 -1.28 5.77
N PHE A 195 -22.48 -1.91 6.95
CA PHE A 195 -23.12 -1.37 8.15
C PHE A 195 -22.54 -0.01 8.56
N ALA A 196 -21.20 0.14 8.50
CA ALA A 196 -20.55 1.41 8.78
C ALA A 196 -20.99 2.50 7.80
N LEU A 197 -21.08 2.20 6.50
CA LEU A 197 -21.54 3.13 5.49
C LEU A 197 -22.98 3.59 5.74
N LEU A 198 -23.88 2.65 6.05
CA LEU A 198 -25.28 2.97 6.34
C LEU A 198 -25.41 3.87 7.59
N ARG A 199 -24.58 3.61 8.60
CA ARG A 199 -24.53 4.41 9.81
C ARG A 199 -24.00 5.82 9.56
N GLU A 200 -22.92 5.94 8.78
CA GLU A 200 -22.36 7.24 8.42
C GLU A 200 -23.29 8.05 7.52
N ARG A 201 -23.98 7.41 6.57
CA ARG A 201 -24.99 8.08 5.73
C ARG A 201 -26.14 8.65 6.57
N LYS A 202 -26.60 7.93 7.60
CA LYS A 202 -27.60 8.45 8.56
C LYS A 202 -27.06 9.62 9.40
N ARG A 203 -25.74 9.67 9.66
CA ARG A 203 -25.10 10.78 10.38
C ARG A 203 -24.81 11.98 9.49
N ALA A 204 -24.44 11.75 8.22
CA ALA A 204 -24.18 12.81 7.24
C ALA A 204 -25.45 13.59 6.89
N GLY A 205 -26.62 12.96 6.88
CA GLY A 205 -27.92 13.65 6.79
C GLY A 205 -28.23 14.59 7.98
N ARG A 206 -27.35 14.61 8.99
CA ARG A 206 -27.46 15.50 10.17
C ARG A 206 -26.40 16.62 10.21
N LYS A 207 -25.31 16.55 9.44
CA LYS A 207 -24.28 17.61 9.38
C LYS A 207 -23.47 17.45 8.09
N GLU A 208 -23.64 18.37 7.18
CA GLU A 208 -22.70 18.58 6.05
C GLU A 208 -21.34 19.03 6.62
N ARG A 209 -20.42 18.10 6.73
CA ARG A 209 -18.99 18.44 6.79
C ARG A 209 -18.31 17.79 5.59
N PRO A 210 -17.82 18.58 4.64
CA PRO A 210 -16.99 18.03 3.57
C PRO A 210 -15.79 17.32 4.22
N MET A 211 -15.56 16.08 3.80
CA MET A 211 -14.37 15.32 4.22
C MET A 211 -13.16 16.03 3.59
N LYS A 212 -12.46 16.83 4.38
CA LYS A 212 -11.19 17.43 3.96
C LYS A 212 -10.13 16.37 4.09
N ILE A 213 -9.68 15.82 2.98
CA ILE A 213 -8.46 15.02 2.92
C ILE A 213 -7.32 16.05 2.82
N ALA A 214 -6.67 16.31 3.95
CA ALA A 214 -5.45 17.10 3.96
C ALA A 214 -4.30 16.16 3.58
N MET A 215 -3.65 16.39 2.44
CA MET A 215 -2.29 15.92 2.23
C MET A 215 -1.38 16.81 3.07
N ILE A 216 -0.96 16.32 4.23
CA ILE A 216 -0.02 17.03 5.09
C ILE A 216 1.34 16.38 4.88
N GLY A 217 2.26 17.17 4.41
CA GLY A 217 3.65 16.73 4.44
C GLY A 217 4.61 17.34 3.44
N HIS A 218 4.39 18.55 2.87
CA HIS A 218 5.52 19.24 2.24
C HIS A 218 5.33 20.76 2.09
N LYS A 219 6.45 21.47 2.33
CA LYS A 219 6.49 22.95 2.27
C LYS A 219 6.35 23.51 0.86
N ARG A 220 6.53 22.72 -0.22
CA ARG A 220 6.39 23.16 -1.62
C ARG A 220 6.31 21.99 -2.60
N ILE A 221 5.37 22.02 -3.54
CA ILE A 221 5.41 21.27 -4.79
C ILE A 221 5.38 22.34 -5.92
N PRO A 222 6.29 22.31 -6.92
CA PRO A 222 7.40 21.35 -7.11
C PRO A 222 8.67 21.78 -6.38
N SER A 223 9.33 20.85 -5.69
CA SER A 223 10.66 21.06 -5.12
C SER A 223 11.60 19.93 -5.54
N ARG A 224 12.81 20.26 -5.95
CA ARG A 224 13.84 19.29 -6.36
C ARG A 224 14.90 19.06 -5.28
N GLU A 225 14.65 19.46 -4.05
CA GLU A 225 15.69 19.57 -3.02
C GLU A 225 15.74 18.38 -2.04
N GLY A 226 14.92 17.34 -2.22
CA GLY A 226 14.98 16.13 -1.37
C GLY A 226 14.35 14.91 -2.03
N GLY A 227 14.82 13.70 -1.66
CA GLY A 227 14.37 12.43 -2.23
C GLY A 227 12.86 12.19 -2.04
N VAL A 228 12.30 12.63 -0.91
CA VAL A 228 10.86 12.50 -0.59
C VAL A 228 10.00 13.40 -1.48
N GLU A 229 10.45 14.61 -1.77
CA GLU A 229 9.73 15.56 -2.64
C GLU A 229 9.63 15.07 -4.08
N ILE A 230 10.72 14.51 -4.60
CA ILE A 230 10.76 13.92 -5.95
C ILE A 230 9.78 12.74 -6.04
N VAL A 231 9.69 11.93 -5.01
CA VAL A 231 8.79 10.78 -4.96
C VAL A 231 7.33 11.18 -4.88
N VAL A 232 6.99 12.15 -4.04
CA VAL A 232 5.62 12.67 -3.94
C VAL A 232 5.20 13.31 -5.26
N ASP A 233 6.09 14.06 -5.93
CA ASP A 233 5.83 14.67 -7.23
C ASP A 233 5.61 13.59 -8.32
N GLU A 234 6.46 12.58 -8.40
CA GLU A 234 6.31 11.49 -9.37
C GLU A 234 5.06 10.64 -9.09
N LEU A 235 4.78 10.30 -7.84
CA LEU A 235 3.58 9.57 -7.47
C LEU A 235 2.32 10.40 -7.73
N SER A 236 2.29 11.67 -7.32
CA SER A 236 1.14 12.55 -7.53
C SER A 236 0.87 12.80 -9.01
N THR A 237 1.91 13.08 -9.80
CA THR A 237 1.79 13.26 -11.26
C THR A 237 1.24 12.03 -11.95
N ARG A 238 1.65 10.82 -11.51
CA ARG A 238 1.18 9.56 -12.08
C ARG A 238 -0.20 9.15 -11.56
N MET A 239 -0.50 9.46 -10.32
CA MET A 239 -1.83 9.25 -9.75
C MET A 239 -2.86 10.12 -10.47
N VAL A 240 -2.51 11.37 -10.83
CA VAL A 240 -3.35 12.21 -11.69
C VAL A 240 -3.55 11.59 -13.07
N LYS A 241 -2.51 11.03 -13.69
CA LYS A 241 -2.63 10.29 -14.98
C LYS A 241 -3.46 9.02 -14.86
N LEU A 242 -3.54 8.42 -13.66
CA LEU A 242 -4.40 7.28 -13.34
C LEU A 242 -5.83 7.71 -12.90
N GLY A 243 -6.15 9.00 -13.01
CA GLY A 243 -7.45 9.54 -12.67
C GLY A 243 -7.67 9.86 -11.19
N CYS A 244 -6.62 9.96 -10.40
CA CYS A 244 -6.72 10.42 -9.01
C CYS A 244 -6.58 11.96 -8.97
N ARG A 245 -7.38 12.61 -8.14
CA ARG A 245 -7.20 14.04 -7.82
C ARG A 245 -6.22 14.13 -6.65
N VAL A 246 -5.08 14.71 -6.87
CA VAL A 246 -4.02 14.93 -5.87
C VAL A 246 -4.03 16.40 -5.45
#